data_41c26bf4e761b3f494cda52ed203fb26
#
_entry.id   41c26bf4e761b3f494cda52ed203fb26
#
_cell.length_a   1.000
_cell.length_b   1.000
_cell.length_c   1.000
_cell.angle_alpha   90.00
_cell.angle_beta   90.00
_cell.angle_gamma   90.00
#
_symmetry.space_group_name_H-M   'P 1'
#
loop_
_entity.id
_entity.type
_entity.pdbx_description
1 polymer ?
#
loop_
_entity_poly.entity_id
_entity_poly.type
_entity_poly.pdbx_seq_one_letter_code
_entity_poly.pdbx_strand_id
1 'polypeptide(L)'
;MSALLDGIRVLVVEDEFLVALDLEAMICDLGGTVVGPVAHLDAARTAMLQEKINCAILDVRLVGHTSLPLADELIASGFPVILASGYDSGQPAEPVRRHAEIAKAVFRP
;
A
#
# COMPACT_ATOMS: atom_id res chain seq x y z
N MET A 1 -17.16 -15.03 -4.13
CA MET A 1 -16.97 -13.63 -3.86
C MET A 1 -16.20 -13.46 -2.56
N SER A 2 -15.11 -12.72 -2.59
CA SER A 2 -14.25 -12.61 -1.44
C SER A 2 -14.53 -11.33 -0.66
N ALA A 3 -14.61 -11.46 0.67
CA ALA A 3 -14.75 -10.31 1.55
C ALA A 3 -13.63 -10.32 2.59
N LEU A 4 -12.48 -10.85 2.20
CA LEU A 4 -11.34 -11.00 3.12
C LEU A 4 -10.88 -9.68 3.72
N LEU A 5 -11.01 -8.59 2.98
CA LEU A 5 -10.62 -7.26 3.45
C LEU A 5 -11.83 -6.39 3.82
N ASP A 6 -12.97 -7.03 4.06
CA ASP A 6 -14.17 -6.27 4.40
C ASP A 6 -13.93 -5.41 5.64
N GLY A 7 -14.22 -4.12 5.52
CA GLY A 7 -14.00 -3.18 6.61
C GLY A 7 -12.57 -2.68 6.75
N ILE A 8 -11.64 -3.19 5.94
CA ILE A 8 -10.24 -2.79 6.01
C ILE A 8 -9.99 -1.62 5.07
N ARG A 9 -9.41 -0.57 5.60
CA ARG A 9 -9.06 0.63 4.84
C ARG A 9 -7.55 0.68 4.68
N VAL A 10 -7.10 0.66 3.43
CA VAL A 10 -5.69 0.52 3.08
C VAL A 10 -5.19 1.81 2.45
N LEU A 11 -4.22 2.45 3.10
CA LEU A 11 -3.53 3.59 2.50
C LEU A 11 -2.56 3.05 1.46
N VAL A 12 -2.67 3.53 0.23
CA VAL A 12 -1.77 3.13 -0.85
C VAL A 12 -0.92 4.31 -1.26
N VAL A 13 0.39 4.15 -1.15
CA VAL A 13 1.37 5.18 -1.53
C VAL A 13 2.20 4.62 -2.67
N GLU A 14 1.93 5.11 -3.87
CA GLU A 14 2.53 4.58 -5.09
C GLU A 14 2.50 5.67 -6.14
N ASP A 15 3.65 6.00 -6.73
CA ASP A 15 3.72 7.04 -7.74
C ASP A 15 3.57 6.54 -9.17
N GLU A 16 3.59 5.23 -9.38
CA GLU A 16 3.32 4.67 -10.70
C GLU A 16 1.82 4.42 -10.86
N PHE A 17 1.23 5.15 -11.78
CA PHE A 17 -0.21 5.13 -11.97
C PHE A 17 -0.78 3.74 -12.23
N LEU A 18 -0.14 2.99 -13.12
CA LEU A 18 -0.65 1.65 -13.45
C LEU A 18 -0.53 0.67 -12.28
N VAL A 19 0.53 0.79 -11.51
CA VAL A 19 0.69 -0.05 -10.34
C VAL A 19 -0.35 0.32 -9.29
N ALA A 20 -0.58 1.60 -9.09
CA ALA A 20 -1.60 2.07 -8.14
C ALA A 20 -2.98 1.55 -8.53
N LEU A 21 -3.32 1.59 -9.82
CA LEU A 21 -4.60 1.07 -10.28
C LEU A 21 -4.73 -0.43 -10.02
N ASP A 22 -3.66 -1.17 -10.25
CA ASP A 22 -3.67 -2.60 -10.04
C ASP A 22 -3.89 -2.94 -8.57
N LEU A 23 -3.20 -2.23 -7.68
CA LEU A 23 -3.39 -2.41 -6.24
C LEU A 23 -4.81 -2.07 -5.82
N GLU A 24 -5.33 -0.97 -6.34
CA GLU A 24 -6.69 -0.56 -6.00
C GLU A 24 -7.71 -1.60 -6.43
N ALA A 25 -7.58 -2.11 -7.65
CA ALA A 25 -8.49 -3.13 -8.14
C ALA A 25 -8.45 -4.39 -7.27
N MET A 26 -7.25 -4.80 -6.90
CA MET A 26 -7.10 -6.00 -6.09
C MET A 26 -7.69 -5.82 -4.70
N ILE A 27 -7.44 -4.69 -4.07
CA ILE A 27 -7.98 -4.42 -2.73
C ILE A 27 -9.49 -4.37 -2.77
N CYS A 28 -10.05 -3.71 -3.78
CA CYS A 28 -11.50 -3.64 -3.93
C CYS A 28 -12.10 -5.01 -4.18
N ASP A 29 -11.44 -5.84 -4.98
CA ASP A 29 -11.92 -7.20 -5.25
C ASP A 29 -11.97 -8.03 -3.98
N LEU A 30 -11.10 -7.77 -3.04
CA LEU A 30 -11.08 -8.47 -1.77
C LEU A 30 -12.03 -7.84 -0.73
N GLY A 31 -12.76 -6.83 -1.10
CA GLY A 31 -13.74 -6.19 -0.22
C GLY A 31 -13.19 -5.01 0.57
N GLY A 32 -11.94 -4.65 0.36
CA GLY A 32 -11.32 -3.54 1.08
C GLY A 32 -11.61 -2.19 0.45
N THR A 33 -11.23 -1.15 1.16
CA THR A 33 -11.35 0.23 0.71
C THR A 33 -9.97 0.83 0.58
N VAL A 34 -9.71 1.49 -0.54
CA VAL A 34 -8.44 2.17 -0.74
C VAL A 34 -8.56 3.61 -0.29
N VAL A 35 -7.60 4.04 0.53
CA VAL A 35 -7.40 5.45 0.87
C VAL A 35 -6.27 5.93 -0.04
N GLY A 36 -6.55 6.86 -0.88
CA GLY A 36 -5.66 7.29 -1.95
C GLY A 36 -6.09 6.66 -3.27
N PRO A 37 -5.20 6.17 -4.10
CA PRO A 37 -3.73 6.16 -3.94
C PRO A 37 -3.14 7.56 -3.94
N VAL A 38 -2.08 7.73 -3.18
CA VAL A 38 -1.35 8.99 -3.16
C VAL A 38 0.06 8.77 -3.70
N ALA A 39 0.62 9.80 -4.33
CA ALA A 39 1.91 9.66 -4.99
C ALA A 39 3.05 10.34 -4.23
N HIS A 40 2.74 11.06 -3.17
CA HIS A 40 3.72 11.85 -2.44
C HIS A 40 3.64 11.59 -0.95
N LEU A 41 4.77 11.74 -0.28
CA LEU A 41 4.82 11.52 1.18
C LEU A 41 3.93 12.51 1.92
N ASP A 42 3.89 13.76 1.50
CA ASP A 42 3.06 14.76 2.16
C ASP A 42 1.58 14.42 2.06
N ALA A 43 1.15 13.96 0.88
CA ALA A 43 -0.23 13.54 0.70
C ALA A 43 -0.55 12.32 1.57
N ALA A 44 0.42 11.43 1.71
CA ALA A 44 0.25 10.26 2.56
C ALA A 44 0.08 10.67 4.03
N ARG A 45 0.90 11.60 4.49
CA ARG A 45 0.79 12.09 5.87
C ARG A 45 -0.54 12.77 6.13
N THR A 46 -1.00 13.56 5.15
CA THR A 46 -2.31 14.20 5.24
C THR A 46 -3.41 13.17 5.35
N ALA A 47 -3.33 12.12 4.52
CA ALA A 47 -4.33 11.06 4.56
C ALA A 47 -4.33 10.32 5.90
N MET A 48 -3.15 10.09 6.48
CA MET A 48 -3.05 9.47 7.79
C MET A 48 -3.79 10.28 8.86
N LEU A 49 -3.75 11.59 8.75
CA LEU A 49 -4.36 12.47 9.74
C LEU A 49 -5.85 12.66 9.53
N GLN A 50 -6.29 12.64 8.28
CA GLN A 50 -7.66 12.97 7.93
C GLN A 50 -8.55 11.76 7.71
N GLU A 51 -7.96 10.62 7.40
CA GLU A 51 -8.71 9.43 7.06
C GLU A 51 -8.46 8.34 8.07
N LYS A 52 -9.43 7.46 8.22
CA LYS A 52 -9.21 6.25 9.00
C LYS A 52 -8.51 5.23 8.12
N ILE A 53 -7.42 4.68 8.60
CA ILE A 53 -6.74 3.60 7.90
C ILE A 53 -6.48 2.47 8.87
N ASN A 54 -6.36 1.25 8.33
CA ASN A 54 -6.04 0.06 9.11
C ASN A 54 -4.64 -0.44 8.81
N CYS A 55 -4.16 -0.20 7.59
CA CYS A 55 -2.83 -0.60 7.18
C CYS A 55 -2.41 0.23 5.99
N ALA A 56 -1.16 0.07 5.56
CA ALA A 56 -0.64 0.83 4.44
C ALA A 56 0.22 -0.04 3.55
N ILE A 57 0.18 0.24 2.25
CA ILE A 57 1.06 -0.36 1.26
C ILE A 57 1.87 0.78 0.68
N LEU A 58 3.18 0.69 0.83
CA LEU A 58 4.08 1.75 0.39
C LEU A 58 5.05 1.22 -0.65
N ASP A 59 5.19 1.94 -1.75
CA ASP A 59 6.32 1.71 -2.64
C ASP A 59 7.55 2.26 -1.92
N VAL A 60 8.61 1.46 -1.86
CA VAL A 60 9.84 1.86 -1.19
C VAL A 60 10.45 3.08 -1.86
N ARG A 61 10.40 3.12 -3.17
CA ARG A 61 10.97 4.21 -3.94
C ARG A 61 9.88 5.03 -4.61
N LEU A 62 9.81 6.28 -4.20
CA LEU A 62 9.01 7.27 -4.88
C LEU A 62 9.97 8.17 -5.65
N VAL A 63 9.47 8.87 -6.65
CA VAL A 63 10.34 9.73 -7.45
C VAL A 63 11.06 10.72 -6.56
N GLY A 64 12.40 10.62 -6.53
CA GLY A 64 13.24 11.50 -5.73
C GLY A 64 13.24 11.26 -4.24
N HIS A 65 12.53 10.24 -3.75
CA HIS A 65 12.38 10.03 -2.31
C HIS A 65 12.30 8.56 -1.96
N THR A 66 12.54 8.27 -0.70
CA THR A 66 12.26 6.95 -0.14
C THR A 66 11.07 7.06 0.81
N SER A 67 10.26 6.03 0.86
CA SER A 67 9.12 5.98 1.77
C SER A 67 9.47 5.37 3.12
N LEU A 68 10.72 4.98 3.35
CA LEU A 68 11.09 4.31 4.59
C LEU A 68 10.82 5.13 5.84
N PRO A 69 11.08 6.44 5.89
CA PRO A 69 10.72 7.22 7.08
C PRO A 69 9.22 7.20 7.36
N LEU A 70 8.40 7.22 6.31
CA LEU A 70 6.95 7.13 6.47
C LEU A 70 6.55 5.77 7.01
N ALA A 71 7.21 4.71 6.55
CA ALA A 71 6.96 3.37 7.05
C ALA A 71 7.25 3.32 8.56
N ASP A 72 8.36 3.92 8.99
CA ASP A 72 8.69 3.97 10.42
C ASP A 72 7.63 4.71 11.21
N GLU A 73 7.13 5.82 10.70
CA GLU A 73 6.07 6.58 11.37
C GLU A 73 4.80 5.75 11.52
N LEU A 74 4.42 5.04 10.46
CA LEU A 74 3.22 4.20 10.49
C LEU A 74 3.36 3.06 11.48
N ILE A 75 4.51 2.40 11.46
CA ILE A 75 4.77 1.28 12.37
C ILE A 75 4.76 1.78 13.82
N ALA A 76 5.39 2.91 14.06
CA ALA A 76 5.41 3.50 15.41
C ALA A 76 3.99 3.85 15.88
N SER A 77 3.10 4.16 14.96
CA SER A 77 1.71 4.47 15.28
C SER A 77 0.83 3.21 15.36
N GLY A 78 1.42 2.05 15.19
CA GLY A 78 0.69 0.79 15.35
C GLY A 78 0.05 0.25 14.07
N PHE A 79 0.37 0.80 12.92
CA PHE A 79 -0.22 0.33 11.66
C PHE A 79 0.67 -0.71 11.00
N PRO A 80 0.10 -1.82 10.54
CA PRO A 80 0.83 -2.76 9.70
C PRO A 80 1.20 -2.08 8.38
N VAL A 81 2.42 -2.32 7.92
CA VAL A 81 2.94 -1.72 6.69
C VAL A 81 3.47 -2.81 5.78
N ILE A 82 3.10 -2.74 4.52
CA ILE A 82 3.63 -3.60 3.48
C ILE A 82 4.51 -2.73 2.61
N LEU A 83 5.77 -3.12 2.48
CA LEU A 83 6.67 -2.44 1.57
C LEU A 83 6.68 -3.20 0.26
N ALA A 84 6.30 -2.52 -0.80
CA ALA A 84 6.35 -3.09 -2.14
C ALA A 84 7.59 -2.55 -2.82
N SER A 85 8.45 -3.45 -3.26
CA SER A 85 9.59 -3.02 -4.06
C SER A 85 9.12 -2.81 -5.48
N GLY A 86 9.63 -1.76 -6.09
CA GLY A 86 9.23 -1.44 -7.43
C GLY A 86 9.90 -2.30 -8.47
N TYR A 87 9.90 -1.79 -9.68
CA TYR A 87 10.46 -2.46 -10.84
C TYR A 87 11.93 -2.18 -10.93
N ASP A 88 12.71 -2.68 -10.01
CA ASP A 88 14.11 -2.41 -10.08
C ASP A 88 14.86 -3.71 -10.37
N SER A 89 16.14 -3.56 -10.64
CA SER A 89 17.08 -4.68 -10.73
C SER A 89 16.74 -5.67 -11.80
N GLY A 90 16.08 -5.23 -12.86
CA GLY A 90 15.80 -6.10 -13.98
C GLY A 90 14.81 -7.21 -13.66
N GLN A 91 14.22 -7.20 -12.49
CA GLN A 91 13.18 -8.16 -12.18
C GLN A 91 11.84 -7.56 -12.55
N PRO A 92 11.06 -8.27 -13.35
CA PRO A 92 9.73 -7.77 -13.65
C PRO A 92 8.93 -7.76 -12.36
N ALA A 93 8.34 -6.63 -12.07
CA ALA A 93 7.41 -6.58 -10.97
C ALA A 93 6.18 -7.32 -11.43
N GLU A 94 5.92 -8.43 -10.82
CA GLU A 94 4.78 -9.22 -11.20
C GLU A 94 3.61 -8.90 -10.33
N PRO A 95 2.48 -8.54 -10.92
CA PRO A 95 1.27 -8.29 -10.13
C PRO A 95 0.95 -9.45 -9.19
N VAL A 96 1.19 -10.67 -9.65
CA VAL A 96 0.93 -11.86 -8.84
C VAL A 96 1.78 -11.85 -7.58
N ARG A 97 3.05 -11.48 -7.70
CA ARG A 97 3.95 -11.42 -6.55
C ARG A 97 3.48 -10.36 -5.56
N ARG A 98 3.10 -9.18 -6.07
CA ARG A 98 2.59 -8.13 -5.21
C ARG A 98 1.32 -8.56 -4.49
N HIS A 99 0.44 -9.26 -5.19
CA HIS A 99 -0.78 -9.78 -4.59
C HIS A 99 -0.45 -10.74 -3.44
N ALA A 100 0.52 -11.61 -3.65
CA ALA A 100 0.92 -12.56 -2.63
C ALA A 100 1.49 -11.86 -1.41
N GLU A 101 2.29 -10.82 -1.61
CA GLU A 101 2.87 -10.06 -0.50
C GLU A 101 1.80 -9.35 0.30
N ILE A 102 0.86 -8.74 -0.39
CA ILE A 102 -0.24 -8.06 0.28
C ILE A 102 -1.06 -9.05 1.11
N ALA A 103 -1.38 -10.20 0.52
CA ALA A 103 -2.14 -11.22 1.23
C ALA A 103 -1.41 -11.68 2.47
N LYS A 104 -0.10 -11.89 2.36
CA LYS A 104 0.70 -12.30 3.51
C LYS A 104 0.64 -11.28 4.63
N ALA A 105 0.77 -10.01 4.30
CA ALA A 105 0.82 -8.98 5.33
C ALA A 105 -0.53 -8.76 5.98
N VAL A 106 -1.60 -8.78 5.19
CA VAL A 106 -2.94 -8.52 5.71
C VAL A 106 -3.49 -9.69 6.50
N PHE A 107 -3.17 -10.92 6.09
CA PHE A 107 -3.72 -12.12 6.73
C PHE A 107 -2.75 -12.82 7.64
N ARG A 108 -1.65 -12.18 7.96
CA ARG A 108 -0.71 -12.75 8.89
C ARG A 108 -1.33 -12.78 10.28
N PRO A 109 -1.29 -13.91 10.95
CA PRO A 109 -1.80 -14.01 12.31
C PRO A 109 -1.00 -13.16 13.30
#